data_67111a0a681e053cb6f7cda4e06e2114
#
_entry.id   67111a0a681e053cb6f7cda4e06e2114
#
_cell.length_a   1.000
_cell.length_b   1.000
_cell.length_c   1.000
_cell.angle_alpha   90.00
_cell.angle_beta   90.00
_cell.angle_gamma   90.00
#
_symmetry.space_group_name_H-M   'P 1'
#
loop_
_entity.id
_entity.type
_entity.pdbx_description
1 polymer ?
#
loop_
_entity_poly.entity_id
_entity_poly.type
_entity_poly.pdbx_seq_one_letter_code
_entity_poly.pdbx_strand_id
1 'polypeptide(L)' 'MANESTNILYTVKEAAGILKTNVAYVHRLRQSGKLRFIKIGQFKVRKETLENFLKEFEGCDITDPFKVIQL' A
#
# COMPACT_ATOMS: atom_id res chain seq x y z
N MET A 1 -19.63 -14.66 6.64
CA MET A 1 -19.32 -14.27 6.58
C MET A 1 -18.68 -13.36 6.76
N ALA A 2 -18.89 -12.99 7.05
CA ALA A 2 -18.23 -12.06 7.44
C ALA A 2 -16.91 -11.69 6.95
N ASN A 3 -16.54 -12.24 6.05
CA ASN A 3 -15.22 -12.05 5.55
C ASN A 3 -14.97 -10.70 4.98
N GLU A 4 -15.98 -10.03 4.53
CA GLU A 4 -15.78 -8.71 3.99
C GLU A 4 -15.30 -7.75 5.01
N SER A 5 -15.80 -7.86 6.23
CA SER A 5 -15.39 -6.93 7.25
C SER A 5 -13.95 -7.13 7.64
N THR A 6 -13.43 -8.34 7.48
CA THR A 6 -12.03 -8.59 7.83
C THR A 6 -11.08 -8.14 6.75
N ASN A 7 -11.59 -7.81 5.56
CA ASN A 7 -10.75 -7.44 4.43
C ASN A 7 -10.73 -5.95 4.16
N ILE A 8 -11.26 -5.14 5.05
CA ILE A 8 -11.22 -3.70 4.84
C ILE A 8 -9.91 -3.09 5.27
N LEU A 9 -9.11 -3.86 5.98
CA LEU A 9 -7.84 -3.37 6.51
C LEU A 9 -6.77 -4.43 6.29
N TYR A 10 -5.61 -4.00 5.82
CA TYR A 10 -4.48 -4.90 5.61
C TYR A 10 -3.31 -4.50 6.49
N THR A 11 -2.58 -5.51 6.97
CA THR A 11 -1.28 -5.27 7.60
C THR A 11 -0.25 -4.90 6.54
N VAL A 12 0.90 -4.40 6.99
CA VAL A 12 2.00 -4.11 6.07
C VAL A 12 2.41 -5.36 5.30
N LYS A 13 2.45 -6.49 5.99
CA LYS A 13 2.84 -7.75 5.35
C LYS A 13 1.83 -8.17 4.30
N GLU A 14 0.54 -8.02 4.61
CA GLU A 14 -0.50 -8.35 3.64
C GLU A 14 -0.44 -7.44 2.44
N ALA A 15 -0.23 -6.14 2.66
CA ALA A 15 -0.11 -5.19 1.57
C ALA A 15 1.08 -5.52 0.68
N ALA A 16 2.20 -5.92 1.29
CA ALA A 16 3.38 -6.31 0.53
C ALA A 16 3.07 -7.49 -0.38
N GLY A 17 2.31 -8.47 0.13
CA GLY A 17 1.91 -9.61 -0.68
C GLY A 17 1.00 -9.22 -1.83
N ILE A 18 0.05 -8.35 -1.57
CA ILE A 18 -0.88 -7.88 -2.60
C ILE A 18 -0.13 -7.10 -3.69
N LEU A 19 0.80 -6.25 -3.29
CA LEU A 19 1.60 -5.47 -4.23
C LEU A 19 2.74 -6.29 -4.84
N LYS A 20 2.89 -7.53 -4.41
CA LYS A 20 3.92 -8.44 -4.92
C LYS A 20 5.31 -7.88 -4.72
N THR A 21 5.53 -7.33 -3.52
CA THR A 21 6.80 -6.74 -3.16
C THR A 21 7.17 -7.21 -1.75
N ASN A 22 7.92 -6.42 -1.00
CA ASN A 22 8.35 -6.79 0.34
C ASN A 22 7.99 -5.70 1.33
N VAL A 23 8.11 -6.04 2.62
CA VAL A 23 7.73 -5.15 3.71
C VAL A 23 8.56 -3.88 3.70
N ALA A 24 9.85 -3.99 3.38
CA ALA A 24 10.73 -2.83 3.36
C ALA A 24 10.25 -1.80 2.32
N TYR A 25 9.83 -2.28 1.16
CA TYR A 25 9.32 -1.40 0.12
C TYR A 25 8.02 -0.72 0.58
N VAL A 26 7.13 -1.46 1.23
CA VAL A 26 5.88 -0.89 1.71
C VAL A 26 6.14 0.21 2.74
N HIS A 27 7.14 0.01 3.60
CA HIS A 27 7.51 1.08 4.53
C HIS A 27 8.06 2.30 3.81
N ARG A 28 8.76 2.11 2.71
CA ARG A 28 9.22 3.24 1.90
C ARG A 28 8.04 3.98 1.27
N LEU A 29 7.02 3.25 0.82
CA LEU A 29 5.80 3.88 0.33
C LEU A 29 5.16 4.74 1.41
N ARG A 30 5.12 4.22 2.63
CA ARG A 30 4.57 4.96 3.76
C ARG A 30 5.39 6.23 4.01
N GLN A 31 6.70 6.11 4.03
CA GLN A 31 7.59 7.22 4.31
C GLN A 31 7.52 8.28 3.23
N SER A 32 7.30 7.89 1.98
CA SER A 32 7.20 8.83 0.87
C SER A 32 5.88 9.57 0.84
N GLY A 33 4.90 9.11 1.60
CA GLY A 33 3.56 9.69 1.57
C GLY A 33 2.72 9.23 0.40
N LYS A 34 3.22 8.33 -0.43
CA LYS A 34 2.47 7.87 -1.60
C LYS A 34 1.34 6.93 -1.21
N LEU A 35 1.49 6.21 -0.10
CA LEU A 35 0.46 5.31 0.39
C LEU A 35 0.22 5.64 1.85
N ARG A 36 -1.00 6.01 2.19
CA ARG A 36 -1.33 6.47 3.53
C ARG A 36 -1.73 5.31 4.41
N PHE A 37 -1.22 5.31 5.63
CA PHE A 37 -1.46 4.25 6.59
C PHE A 37 -2.11 4.79 7.84
N ILE A 38 -2.76 3.88 8.57
CA ILE A 38 -3.29 4.15 9.90
C ILE A 38 -2.43 3.35 10.87
N LYS A 39 -2.06 3.96 11.98
CA LYS A 39 -1.31 3.23 13.00
C LYS A 39 -2.24 2.84 14.12
N ILE A 40 -2.50 1.53 14.24
CA ILE A 40 -3.30 0.96 15.30
C ILE A 40 -2.41 -0.11 15.93
N GLY A 41 -1.57 0.31 16.87
CA GLY A 41 -0.50 -0.56 17.36
C GLY A 41 0.57 -0.74 16.31
N GLN A 42 0.20 -1.29 15.17
CA GLN A 42 1.06 -1.44 14.01
C GLN A 42 0.41 -0.72 12.85
N PHE A 43 1.18 -0.50 11.79
CA PHE A 43 0.65 0.18 10.61
C PHE A 43 -0.31 -0.72 9.86
N LYS A 44 -1.43 -0.14 9.46
CA LYS A 44 -2.46 -0.80 8.68
C LYS A 44 -2.84 0.10 7.51
N VAL A 45 -3.32 -0.49 6.43
CA VAL A 45 -3.77 0.29 5.28
C VAL A 45 -5.15 -0.20 4.88
N ARG A 46 -6.04 0.73 4.57
CA ARG A 46 -7.39 0.39 4.13
C ARG A 46 -7.33 -0.20 2.73
N LYS A 47 -8.21 -1.17 2.50
CA LYS A 47 -8.32 -1.79 1.18
C LYS A 47 -8.57 -0.75 0.10
N GLU A 48 -9.50 0.17 0.34
CA GLU A 48 -9.84 1.20 -0.62
C GLU A 48 -8.66 2.11 -0.92
N THR A 49 -7.90 2.46 0.11
CA THR A 49 -6.71 3.28 -0.05
C THR A 49 -5.68 2.58 -0.93
N LEU A 50 -5.51 1.29 -0.72
CA LEU A 50 -4.58 0.51 -1.51
C LEU A 50 -5.03 0.43 -2.97
N GLU A 51 -6.32 0.22 -3.20
CA GLU A 51 -6.86 0.16 -4.54
C GLU A 51 -6.71 1.49 -5.27
N ASN A 52 -6.99 2.58 -4.57
CA ASN A 52 -6.83 3.91 -5.14
C ASN A 52 -5.38 4.22 -5.47
N PHE A 53 -4.47 3.76 -4.61
CA PHE A 53 -3.04 3.90 -4.86
C PHE A 53 -2.65 3.22 -6.18
N LEU A 54 -3.13 1.99 -6.37
CA LEU A 54 -2.83 1.26 -7.61
C LEU A 54 -3.38 1.96 -8.83
N LYS A 55 -4.58 2.50 -8.71
CA LYS A 55 -5.21 3.24 -9.79
C LYS A 55 -4.41 4.50 -10.15
N GLU A 56 -3.97 5.21 -9.13
CA GLU A 56 -3.27 6.47 -9.30
C GLU A 56 -1.95 6.28 -10.02
N PHE A 57 -1.27 5.18 -9.73
CA PHE A 57 0.08 4.97 -10.26
C PHE A 57 0.15 3.99 -11.42
N GLU A 58 -1.00 3.64 -12.00
CA GLU A 58 -0.97 2.90 -13.25
C GLU A 58 -0.26 3.72 -14.31
N GLY A 59 0.62 3.08 -15.04
CA GLY A 59 1.39 3.77 -16.07
C GLY A 59 2.64 4.46 -15.55
N CYS A 60 2.98 4.23 -14.28
CA CYS A 60 4.16 4.83 -13.67
C CYS A 60 5.11 3.76 -13.17
N ASP A 61 6.37 4.12 -13.13
CA ASP A 61 7.38 3.32 -12.45
C ASP A 61 7.61 3.92 -11.08
N ILE A 62 7.22 3.19 -10.04
CA ILE A 62 7.39 3.62 -8.66
C ILE A 62 8.31 2.68 -7.89
N THR A 63 9.28 2.10 -8.60
CA THR A 63 10.30 1.26 -7.96
C THR A 63 10.95 2.00 -6.81
N ASP A 64 11.23 3.29 -6.99
CA ASP A 64 11.64 4.17 -5.92
C ASP A 64 10.47 5.10 -5.62
N PRO A 65 9.80 4.92 -4.45
CA PRO A 65 8.62 5.75 -4.14
C PRO A 65 8.92 7.23 -4.04
N PHE A 66 10.18 7.57 -3.82
CA PHE A 66 10.58 8.97 -3.73
C PHE A 66 10.88 9.58 -5.08
N LYS A 67 10.86 8.77 -6.14
CA LYS A 67 11.21 9.22 -7.47
C LYS A 67 10.32 8.53 -8.50
N VAL A 68 9.12 9.04 -8.65
CA VAL A 68 8.12 8.46 -9.55
C VAL A 68 8.45 8.87 -10.99
N ILE A 69 8.43 7.88 -11.89
CA ILE A 69 8.73 8.11 -13.29
C ILE A 69 7.52 7.67 -14.11
N GLN A 70 7.09 8.51 -15.00
CA GLN A 70 5.98 8.20 -15.88
C GLN A 70 6.47 7.34 -17.03
N LEU A 71 5.79 6.24 -17.29
CA LEU A 71 6.17 5.32 -18.35
C LEU A 71 5.69 5.76 -19.73
#